data_2312b9d546ad31c1e0f5cb59fb38d5b4
#
_entry.id   2312b9d546ad31c1e0f5cb59fb38d5b4
#
_cell.length_a   1.000
_cell.length_b   1.000
_cell.length_c   1.000
_cell.angle_alpha   90.00
_cell.angle_beta   90.00
_cell.angle_gamma   90.00
#
_symmetry.space_group_name_H-M   'P 1'
#
loop_
_entity.id
_entity.type
_entity.pdbx_description
1 polymer ?
#
loop_
_entity_poly.entity_id
_entity_poly.type
_entity_poly.pdbx_seq_one_letter_code
_entity_poly.pdbx_strand_id
1 'polypeptide(L)'
;KKYSEEIQRFGRSLLLPIGVMAPVGLLLGLSGAFTQSYMIEALPFLGNPTIQLIFTSIRQISDLIFGNIPIMFAMGVAYGMAKRDKGIAVFSSVMSYLILLISMKVWLGATGQLITEGNIAVGGQAVVLGIQTVNVNVLGGIIAGVVASWASDKFYNLQLPVAFAFFSGKKSVPLISMVIC
;
A
#
# COMPACT_ATOMS: atom_id res chain seq x y z
N LYS A 1 24.76 -4.31 18.07
CA LYS A 1 23.49 -4.85 18.64
C LYS A 1 22.26 -4.03 18.22
N LYS A 2 22.27 -2.69 18.34
CA LYS A 2 21.11 -1.82 18.03
C LYS A 2 20.64 -1.94 16.56
N TYR A 3 21.57 -1.94 15.61
CA TYR A 3 21.23 -2.10 14.19
C TYR A 3 20.62 -3.49 13.87
N SER A 4 21.11 -4.53 14.53
CA SER A 4 20.57 -5.88 14.37
C SER A 4 19.10 -5.98 14.82
N GLU A 5 18.73 -5.29 15.91
CA GLU A 5 17.36 -5.25 16.41
C GLU A 5 16.42 -4.49 15.47
N GLU A 6 16.89 -3.38 14.88
CA GLU A 6 16.09 -2.61 13.93
C GLU A 6 15.85 -3.37 12.61
N ILE A 7 16.87 -4.07 12.10
CA ILE A 7 16.76 -4.94 10.93
C ILE A 7 15.78 -6.10 11.19
N GLN A 8 15.90 -6.73 12.37
CA GLN A 8 14.97 -7.80 12.75
C GLN A 8 13.51 -7.28 12.89
N ARG A 9 13.32 -6.09 13.44
CA ARG A 9 12.01 -5.44 13.54
C ARG A 9 11.44 -5.14 12.18
N PHE A 10 12.26 -4.61 11.28
CA PHE A 10 11.87 -4.40 9.88
C PHE A 10 11.45 -5.71 9.21
N GLY A 11 12.26 -6.77 9.31
CA GLY A 11 11.90 -8.08 8.76
C GLY A 11 10.59 -8.62 9.31
N ARG A 12 10.35 -8.50 10.62
CA ARG A 12 9.07 -8.91 11.23
C ARG A 12 7.89 -8.05 10.76
N SER A 13 8.10 -6.77 10.47
CA SER A 13 7.04 -5.88 9.99
C SER A 13 6.50 -6.28 8.62
N LEU A 14 7.32 -6.95 7.81
CA LEU A 14 6.91 -7.47 6.49
C LEU A 14 6.06 -8.74 6.58
N LEU A 15 6.10 -9.46 7.70
CA LEU A 15 5.36 -10.72 7.85
C LEU A 15 3.84 -10.53 7.79
N LEU A 16 3.33 -9.41 8.30
CA LEU A 16 1.89 -9.15 8.32
C LEU A 16 1.31 -9.03 6.90
N PRO A 17 1.79 -8.11 6.04
CA PRO A 17 1.29 -8.03 4.66
C PRO A 17 1.58 -9.31 3.86
N ILE A 18 2.75 -9.95 4.03
CA ILE A 18 3.09 -11.20 3.33
C ILE A 18 2.14 -12.31 3.75
N GLY A 19 1.80 -12.42 5.05
CA GLY A 19 0.88 -13.43 5.55
C GLY A 19 -0.54 -13.33 4.97
N VAL A 20 -1.00 -12.13 4.64
CA VAL A 20 -2.29 -11.92 3.95
C VAL A 20 -2.21 -12.27 2.47
N MET A 21 -1.06 -12.03 1.82
CA MET A 21 -0.90 -12.29 0.39
C MET A 21 -1.07 -13.76 0.02
N ALA A 22 -0.62 -14.69 0.85
CA ALA A 22 -0.67 -16.13 0.54
C ALA A 22 -2.12 -16.65 0.38
N PRO A 23 -3.03 -16.48 1.35
CA PRO A 23 -4.41 -16.93 1.19
C PRO A 23 -5.16 -16.15 0.09
N VAL A 24 -4.94 -14.86 -0.05
CA VAL A 24 -5.57 -14.06 -1.11
C VAL A 24 -5.07 -14.50 -2.49
N GLY A 25 -3.78 -14.78 -2.65
CA GLY A 25 -3.21 -15.31 -3.90
C GLY A 25 -3.78 -16.69 -4.26
N LEU A 26 -3.99 -17.55 -3.28
CA LEU A 26 -4.66 -18.82 -3.50
C LEU A 26 -6.10 -18.63 -3.99
N LEU A 27 -6.87 -17.76 -3.36
CA LEU A 27 -8.24 -17.42 -3.77
C LEU A 27 -8.27 -16.82 -5.18
N LEU A 28 -7.35 -15.92 -5.50
CA LEU A 28 -7.22 -15.32 -6.82
C LEU A 28 -6.92 -16.38 -7.89
N GLY A 29 -5.97 -17.29 -7.62
CA GLY A 29 -5.60 -18.36 -8.54
C GLY A 29 -6.73 -19.33 -8.78
N LEU A 30 -7.38 -19.82 -7.72
CA LEU A 30 -8.50 -20.78 -7.83
C LEU A 30 -9.71 -20.13 -8.52
N SER A 31 -10.13 -18.95 -8.11
CA SER A 31 -11.26 -18.26 -8.72
C SER A 31 -10.97 -17.88 -10.18
N GLY A 32 -9.73 -17.48 -10.47
CA GLY A 32 -9.27 -17.23 -11.82
C GLY A 32 -9.35 -18.47 -12.72
N ALA A 33 -8.92 -19.63 -12.22
CA ALA A 33 -9.00 -20.90 -12.94
C ALA A 33 -10.44 -21.34 -13.21
N PHE A 34 -11.33 -21.27 -12.22
CA PHE A 34 -12.72 -21.72 -12.35
C PHE A 34 -13.62 -20.77 -13.18
N THR A 35 -13.15 -19.60 -13.53
CA THR A 35 -13.81 -18.68 -14.44
C THR A 35 -13.31 -18.79 -15.89
N GLN A 36 -12.36 -19.67 -16.17
CA GLN A 36 -11.85 -19.90 -17.54
C GLN A 36 -12.79 -20.80 -18.35
N SER A 37 -12.94 -20.51 -19.65
CA SER A 37 -13.81 -21.27 -20.55
C SER A 37 -13.45 -22.75 -20.63
N TYR A 38 -12.16 -23.10 -20.68
CA TYR A 38 -11.72 -24.49 -20.73
C TYR A 38 -12.11 -25.30 -19.46
N MET A 39 -12.15 -24.64 -18.30
CA MET A 39 -12.59 -25.28 -17.05
C MET A 39 -14.09 -25.48 -17.01
N ILE A 40 -14.87 -24.55 -17.58
CA ILE A 40 -16.31 -24.66 -17.71
C ILE A 40 -16.68 -25.81 -18.67
N GLU A 41 -15.93 -25.97 -19.76
CA GLU A 41 -16.09 -27.10 -20.69
C GLU A 41 -15.77 -28.45 -20.05
N ALA A 42 -14.70 -28.51 -19.26
CA ALA A 42 -14.30 -29.72 -18.54
C ALA A 42 -15.26 -30.09 -17.38
N LEU A 43 -15.83 -29.08 -16.74
CA LEU A 43 -16.72 -29.20 -15.57
C LEU A 43 -18.01 -28.38 -15.78
N PRO A 44 -19.02 -28.93 -16.49
CA PRO A 44 -20.21 -28.19 -16.91
C PRO A 44 -21.00 -27.54 -15.77
N PHE A 45 -20.93 -28.06 -14.54
CA PHE A 45 -21.58 -27.46 -13.37
C PHE A 45 -21.03 -26.05 -13.05
N LEU A 46 -19.78 -25.77 -13.41
CA LEU A 46 -19.18 -24.44 -13.27
C LEU A 46 -19.83 -23.40 -14.19
N GLY A 47 -20.52 -23.82 -15.25
CA GLY A 47 -21.28 -22.94 -16.13
C GLY A 47 -22.57 -22.37 -15.52
N ASN A 48 -22.93 -22.82 -14.31
CA ASN A 48 -24.10 -22.24 -13.62
C ASN A 48 -23.87 -20.77 -13.29
N PRO A 49 -24.80 -19.85 -13.67
CA PRO A 49 -24.65 -18.41 -13.46
C PRO A 49 -24.36 -18.02 -12.00
N THR A 50 -24.99 -18.70 -11.04
CA THR A 50 -24.77 -18.43 -9.60
C THR A 50 -23.36 -18.80 -9.17
N ILE A 51 -22.86 -19.95 -9.65
CA ILE A 51 -21.49 -20.40 -9.35
C ILE A 51 -20.47 -19.45 -9.97
N GLN A 52 -20.67 -19.07 -11.22
CA GLN A 52 -19.82 -18.09 -11.90
C GLN A 52 -19.82 -16.73 -11.20
N LEU A 53 -20.98 -16.27 -10.72
CA LEU A 53 -21.08 -15.02 -9.95
C LEU A 53 -20.20 -15.09 -8.67
N ILE A 54 -20.27 -16.21 -7.94
CA ILE A 54 -19.46 -16.39 -6.72
C ILE A 54 -17.96 -16.33 -7.04
N PHE A 55 -17.49 -17.13 -8.01
CA PHE A 55 -16.06 -17.15 -8.36
C PHE A 55 -15.59 -15.81 -8.94
N THR A 56 -16.38 -15.17 -9.76
CA THR A 56 -16.07 -13.82 -10.29
C THR A 56 -15.98 -12.79 -9.16
N SER A 57 -16.87 -12.85 -8.18
CA SER A 57 -16.82 -11.95 -7.01
C SER A 57 -15.56 -12.18 -6.17
N ILE A 58 -15.22 -13.45 -5.88
CA ILE A 58 -13.98 -13.80 -5.16
C ILE A 58 -12.76 -13.30 -5.93
N ARG A 59 -12.72 -13.48 -7.25
CA ARG A 59 -11.65 -12.99 -8.10
C ARG A 59 -11.51 -11.48 -8.03
N GLN A 60 -12.61 -10.73 -8.18
CA GLN A 60 -12.59 -9.27 -8.13
C GLN A 60 -12.13 -8.72 -6.78
N ILE A 61 -12.58 -9.33 -5.67
CA ILE A 61 -12.14 -8.98 -4.32
C ILE A 61 -10.64 -9.25 -4.17
N SER A 62 -10.16 -10.40 -4.63
CA SER A 62 -8.76 -10.78 -4.56
C SER A 62 -7.88 -9.87 -5.43
N ASP A 63 -8.31 -9.54 -6.64
CA ASP A 63 -7.63 -8.58 -7.53
C ASP A 63 -7.51 -7.19 -6.87
N LEU A 64 -8.59 -6.72 -6.21
CA LEU A 64 -8.57 -5.45 -5.49
C LEU A 64 -7.52 -5.45 -4.37
N ILE A 65 -7.46 -6.53 -3.59
CA ILE A 65 -6.49 -6.66 -2.50
C ILE A 65 -5.07 -6.71 -3.08
N PHE A 66 -4.82 -7.50 -4.11
CA PHE A 66 -3.51 -7.60 -4.77
C PHE A 66 -3.07 -6.28 -5.41
N GLY A 67 -3.99 -5.56 -6.05
CA GLY A 67 -3.71 -4.24 -6.63
C GLY A 67 -3.32 -3.19 -5.58
N ASN A 68 -3.70 -3.40 -4.32
CA ASN A 68 -3.42 -2.48 -3.21
C ASN A 68 -2.36 -3.00 -2.21
N ILE A 69 -1.58 -4.01 -2.59
CA ILE A 69 -0.46 -4.52 -1.77
C ILE A 69 0.49 -3.42 -1.29
N PRO A 70 0.90 -2.43 -2.10
CA PRO A 70 1.84 -1.41 -1.64
C PRO A 70 1.37 -0.63 -0.41
N ILE A 71 0.08 -0.28 -0.33
CA ILE A 71 -0.46 0.42 0.85
C ILE A 71 -0.51 -0.50 2.08
N MET A 72 -0.74 -1.81 1.89
CA MET A 72 -0.68 -2.79 2.97
C MET A 72 0.73 -2.91 3.53
N PHE A 73 1.76 -2.85 2.67
CA PHE A 73 3.15 -2.80 3.12
C PHE A 73 3.46 -1.50 3.88
N ALA A 74 2.94 -0.35 3.44
CA ALA A 74 3.08 0.91 4.17
C ALA A 74 2.53 0.80 5.60
N MET A 75 1.31 0.28 5.74
CA MET A 75 0.68 0.07 7.04
C MET A 75 1.41 -0.97 7.90
N GLY A 76 1.78 -2.12 7.31
CA GLY A 76 2.46 -3.21 8.01
C GLY A 76 3.84 -2.81 8.54
N VAL A 77 4.63 -2.12 7.70
CA VAL A 77 5.95 -1.60 8.08
C VAL A 77 5.82 -0.55 9.18
N ALA A 78 4.89 0.41 9.03
CA ALA A 78 4.66 1.43 10.05
C ALA A 78 4.26 0.81 11.39
N TYR A 79 3.34 -0.16 11.37
CA TYR A 79 2.90 -0.87 12.59
C TYR A 79 4.03 -1.64 13.28
N GLY A 80 4.82 -2.37 12.48
CA GLY A 80 5.88 -3.22 13.02
C GLY A 80 7.10 -2.45 13.51
N MET A 81 7.44 -1.33 12.85
CA MET A 81 8.62 -0.53 13.19
C MET A 81 8.37 0.50 14.29
N ALA A 82 7.16 1.07 14.38
CA ALA A 82 6.84 2.08 15.39
C ALA A 82 6.99 1.54 16.82
N LYS A 83 7.68 2.32 17.66
CA LYS A 83 7.98 1.99 19.06
C LYS A 83 6.93 2.55 20.03
N ARG A 84 6.25 3.63 19.63
CA ARG A 84 5.28 4.36 20.46
C ARG A 84 3.86 4.08 20.00
N ASP A 85 3.19 5.05 19.39
CA ASP A 85 1.81 4.93 18.96
C ASP A 85 1.72 4.33 17.55
N LYS A 86 1.47 3.02 17.51
CA LYS A 86 1.37 2.27 16.25
C LYS A 86 0.19 2.72 15.40
N GLY A 87 -0.92 3.12 16.04
CA GLY A 87 -2.10 3.60 15.32
C GLY A 87 -1.81 4.88 14.53
N ILE A 88 -1.14 5.84 15.15
CA ILE A 88 -0.72 7.09 14.49
C ILE A 88 0.31 6.82 13.40
N ALA A 89 1.26 5.92 13.62
CA ALA A 89 2.23 5.54 12.61
C ALA A 89 1.56 4.94 11.37
N VAL A 90 0.59 4.05 11.55
CA VAL A 90 -0.18 3.45 10.44
C VAL A 90 -0.99 4.52 9.70
N PHE A 91 -1.73 5.37 10.41
CA PHE A 91 -2.47 6.48 9.79
C PHE A 91 -1.54 7.39 8.99
N SER A 92 -0.41 7.77 9.58
CA SER A 92 0.61 8.60 8.93
C SER A 92 1.20 7.94 7.69
N SER A 93 1.37 6.60 7.71
CA SER A 93 1.93 5.87 6.56
C SER A 93 0.99 5.87 5.35
N VAL A 94 -0.32 5.78 5.58
CA VAL A 94 -1.32 5.89 4.51
C VAL A 94 -1.27 7.28 3.89
N MET A 95 -1.27 8.34 4.72
CA MET A 95 -1.18 9.72 4.24
C MET A 95 0.12 9.98 3.48
N SER A 96 1.26 9.52 4.01
CA SER A 96 2.57 9.63 3.35
C SER A 96 2.60 8.90 2.01
N TYR A 97 2.00 7.72 1.93
CA TYR A 97 1.94 6.95 0.70
C TYR A 97 1.11 7.67 -0.38
N LEU A 98 -0.05 8.24 -0.01
CA LEU A 98 -0.87 9.02 -0.94
C LEU A 98 -0.14 10.26 -1.45
N ILE A 99 0.56 10.99 -0.56
CA ILE A 99 1.38 12.15 -0.95
C ILE A 99 2.52 11.72 -1.87
N LEU A 100 3.18 10.61 -1.60
CA LEU A 100 4.22 10.06 -2.47
C LEU A 100 3.69 9.81 -3.88
N LEU A 101 2.52 9.17 -4.02
CA LEU A 101 1.89 8.91 -5.31
C LEU A 101 1.57 10.21 -6.07
N ILE A 102 0.95 11.17 -5.39
CA ILE A 102 0.56 12.42 -6.05
C ILE A 102 1.78 13.29 -6.39
N SER A 103 2.82 13.28 -5.56
CA SER A 103 4.07 13.98 -5.83
C SER A 103 4.76 13.45 -7.08
N MET A 104 4.80 12.13 -7.24
CA MET A 104 5.33 11.50 -8.46
C MET A 104 4.48 11.85 -9.70
N LYS A 105 3.15 11.88 -9.57
CA LYS A 105 2.26 12.33 -10.67
C LYS A 105 2.55 13.77 -11.08
N VAL A 106 2.67 14.67 -10.09
CA VAL A 106 2.97 16.09 -10.33
C VAL A 106 4.33 16.24 -11.02
N TRP A 107 5.33 15.48 -10.56
CA TRP A 107 6.65 15.45 -11.19
C TRP A 107 6.58 14.99 -12.65
N LEU A 108 5.88 13.89 -12.93
CA LEU A 108 5.70 13.40 -14.31
C LEU A 108 5.01 14.44 -15.19
N GLY A 109 4.01 15.15 -14.67
CA GLY A 109 3.33 16.24 -15.39
C GLY A 109 4.24 17.44 -15.65
N ALA A 110 5.01 17.86 -14.64
CA ALA A 110 5.92 18.99 -14.74
C ALA A 110 7.10 18.75 -15.69
N THR A 111 7.56 17.49 -15.80
CA THR A 111 8.65 17.09 -16.70
C THR A 111 8.17 16.67 -18.10
N GLY A 112 6.85 16.69 -18.34
CA GLY A 112 6.27 16.24 -19.63
C GLY A 112 6.40 14.73 -19.88
N GLN A 113 6.67 13.94 -18.85
CA GLN A 113 6.83 12.49 -18.92
C GLN A 113 5.54 11.71 -18.65
N LEU A 114 4.45 12.41 -18.31
CA LEU A 114 3.15 11.77 -18.07
C LEU A 114 2.60 11.21 -19.38
N ILE A 115 2.43 9.89 -19.44
CA ILE A 115 1.93 9.20 -20.63
C ILE A 115 0.41 9.35 -20.68
N THR A 116 -0.09 10.06 -21.68
CA THR A 116 -1.52 10.29 -21.90
C THR A 116 -2.13 9.35 -22.93
N GLU A 117 -1.31 8.77 -23.81
CA GLU A 117 -1.71 7.85 -24.87
C GLU A 117 -0.82 6.62 -24.90
N GLY A 118 -1.41 5.46 -25.17
CA GLY A 118 -0.71 4.19 -25.27
C GLY A 118 -0.59 3.42 -23.95
N ASN A 119 0.35 2.47 -23.93
CA ASN A 119 0.55 1.59 -22.77
C ASN A 119 1.45 2.24 -21.71
N ILE A 120 0.86 2.73 -20.64
CA ILE A 120 1.56 3.40 -19.53
C ILE A 120 2.60 2.51 -18.84
N ALA A 121 2.40 1.19 -18.84
CA ALA A 121 3.31 0.24 -18.20
C ALA A 121 4.67 0.16 -18.94
N VAL A 122 4.71 0.38 -20.24
CA VAL A 122 5.96 0.41 -21.02
C VAL A 122 6.86 1.56 -20.59
N GLY A 123 6.27 2.69 -20.17
CA GLY A 123 7.00 3.83 -19.62
C GLY A 123 7.26 3.76 -18.11
N GLY A 124 7.08 2.59 -17.50
CA GLY A 124 7.29 2.42 -16.05
C GLY A 124 6.26 3.14 -15.17
N GLN A 125 5.09 3.44 -15.73
CA GLN A 125 3.99 4.08 -15.00
C GLN A 125 2.88 3.08 -14.69
N ALA A 126 2.10 3.34 -13.66
CA ALA A 126 0.93 2.57 -13.28
C ALA A 126 -0.14 3.47 -12.67
N VAL A 127 -1.39 3.01 -12.70
CA VAL A 127 -2.48 3.65 -11.94
C VAL A 127 -2.62 2.93 -10.61
N VAL A 128 -2.33 3.64 -9.53
CA VAL A 128 -2.43 3.14 -8.15
C VAL A 128 -3.42 4.03 -7.40
N LEU A 129 -4.46 3.43 -6.82
CA LEU A 129 -5.54 4.17 -6.12
C LEU A 129 -6.16 5.29 -6.98
N GLY A 130 -6.26 5.09 -8.29
CA GLY A 130 -6.78 6.10 -9.23
C GLY A 130 -5.77 7.20 -9.61
N ILE A 131 -4.53 7.13 -9.13
CA ILE A 131 -3.48 8.10 -9.41
C ILE A 131 -2.48 7.49 -10.38
N GLN A 132 -2.30 8.09 -11.57
CA GLN A 132 -1.24 7.69 -12.48
C GLN A 132 0.12 8.20 -11.94
N THR A 133 1.05 7.30 -11.74
CA THR A 133 2.32 7.56 -11.06
C THR A 133 3.43 6.65 -11.59
N VAL A 134 4.65 6.87 -11.15
CA VAL A 134 5.74 5.92 -11.37
C VAL A 134 5.42 4.61 -10.66
N ASN A 135 5.64 3.50 -11.33
CA ASN A 135 5.41 2.18 -10.76
C ASN A 135 6.52 1.80 -9.77
N VAL A 136 6.47 2.37 -8.58
CA VAL A 136 7.39 2.02 -7.47
C VAL A 136 6.92 0.80 -6.67
N ASN A 137 5.72 0.32 -6.95
CA ASN A 137 5.12 -0.87 -6.36
C ASN A 137 5.30 -0.91 -4.83
N VAL A 138 5.63 -2.08 -4.28
CA VAL A 138 5.82 -2.31 -2.83
C VAL A 138 6.89 -1.42 -2.21
N LEU A 139 7.93 -1.03 -2.95
CA LEU A 139 9.00 -0.15 -2.45
C LEU A 139 8.46 1.20 -1.97
N GLY A 140 7.53 1.81 -2.72
CA GLY A 140 6.88 3.06 -2.30
C GLY A 140 6.14 2.90 -0.98
N GLY A 141 5.43 1.79 -0.78
CA GLY A 141 4.77 1.46 0.47
C GLY A 141 5.76 1.29 1.63
N ILE A 142 6.85 0.57 1.43
CA ILE A 142 7.90 0.37 2.43
C ILE A 142 8.50 1.72 2.84
N ILE A 143 8.85 2.59 1.88
CA ILE A 143 9.42 3.92 2.16
C ILE A 143 8.44 4.74 3.01
N ALA A 144 7.17 4.83 2.61
CA ALA A 144 6.15 5.56 3.36
C ALA A 144 5.97 5.00 4.79
N GLY A 145 6.00 3.67 4.96
CA GLY A 145 5.93 3.01 6.26
C GLY A 145 7.12 3.31 7.18
N VAL A 146 8.33 3.27 6.64
CA VAL A 146 9.56 3.59 7.37
C VAL A 146 9.57 5.06 7.80
N VAL A 147 9.26 5.98 6.88
CA VAL A 147 9.19 7.43 7.17
C VAL A 147 8.16 7.71 8.25
N ALA A 148 6.96 7.13 8.14
CA ALA A 148 5.90 7.35 9.11
C ALA A 148 6.23 6.79 10.51
N SER A 149 6.85 5.60 10.59
CA SER A 149 7.27 5.02 11.86
C SER A 149 8.35 5.86 12.53
N TRP A 150 9.34 6.30 11.76
CA TRP A 150 10.40 7.18 12.24
C TRP A 150 9.84 8.54 12.72
N ALA A 151 8.94 9.14 11.94
CA ALA A 151 8.29 10.39 12.32
C ALA A 151 7.45 10.23 13.60
N SER A 152 6.72 9.11 13.73
CA SER A 152 5.96 8.79 14.93
C SER A 152 6.85 8.70 16.16
N ASP A 153 7.99 8.00 16.07
CA ASP A 153 8.90 7.84 17.20
C ASP A 153 9.61 9.12 17.59
N LYS A 154 9.95 9.98 16.61
CA LYS A 154 10.73 11.20 16.82
C LYS A 154 9.89 12.40 17.24
N PHE A 155 8.73 12.58 16.63
CA PHE A 155 7.90 13.79 16.77
C PHE A 155 6.66 13.59 17.62
N TYR A 156 6.50 12.45 18.27
CA TYR A 156 5.34 12.12 19.10
C TYR A 156 5.05 13.17 20.20
N ASN A 157 6.08 13.74 20.81
CA ASN A 157 5.99 14.73 21.88
C ASN A 157 6.32 16.15 21.42
N LEU A 158 6.21 16.45 20.11
CA LEU A 158 6.53 17.76 19.59
C LEU A 158 5.56 18.80 20.17
N GLN A 159 6.10 19.78 20.89
CA GLN A 159 5.37 20.95 21.38
C GLN A 159 5.53 22.08 20.35
N LEU A 160 4.42 22.50 19.77
CA LEU A 160 4.37 23.63 18.86
C LEU A 160 3.98 24.91 19.62
N PRO A 161 4.35 26.10 19.11
CA PRO A 161 3.90 27.39 19.65
C PRO A 161 2.38 27.47 19.77
N VAL A 162 1.88 28.32 20.65
CA VAL A 162 0.45 28.46 20.97
C VAL A 162 -0.44 28.59 19.74
N ALA A 163 0.02 29.30 18.71
CA ALA A 163 -0.71 29.46 17.43
C ALA A 163 -0.96 28.13 16.71
N PHE A 164 -0.12 27.12 16.90
CA PHE A 164 -0.22 25.80 16.28
C PHE A 164 -0.43 24.68 17.30
N ALA A 165 -0.82 25.03 18.53
CA ALA A 165 -0.98 24.07 19.63
C ALA A 165 -1.96 22.94 19.31
N PHE A 166 -2.97 23.18 18.43
CA PHE A 166 -3.89 22.15 17.97
C PHE A 166 -3.19 20.99 17.23
N PHE A 167 -2.09 21.28 16.54
CA PHE A 167 -1.30 20.27 15.80
C PHE A 167 -0.14 19.72 16.61
N SER A 168 -0.02 20.05 17.90
CA SER A 168 1.05 19.54 18.77
C SER A 168 0.90 18.06 19.10
N GLY A 169 2.01 17.42 19.46
CA GLY A 169 2.06 16.02 19.88
C GLY A 169 1.75 15.06 18.74
N LYS A 170 0.89 14.09 19.02
CA LYS A 170 0.51 13.03 18.07
C LYS A 170 -0.01 13.53 16.73
N LYS A 171 -0.69 14.67 16.71
CA LYS A 171 -1.30 15.25 15.50
C LYS A 171 -0.28 15.82 14.52
N SER A 172 0.93 16.15 14.97
CA SER A 172 2.02 16.62 14.10
C SER A 172 2.64 15.51 13.26
N VAL A 173 2.56 14.27 13.72
CA VAL A 173 3.22 13.12 13.07
C VAL A 173 2.76 12.91 11.61
N PRO A 174 1.45 12.86 11.28
CA PRO A 174 1.01 12.73 9.90
C PRO A 174 1.51 13.87 9.01
N LEU A 175 1.44 15.12 9.50
CA LEU A 175 1.86 16.30 8.74
C LEU A 175 3.36 16.26 8.42
N ILE A 176 4.19 15.92 9.41
CA ILE A 176 5.64 15.82 9.23
C ILE A 176 5.99 14.68 8.29
N SER A 177 5.36 13.52 8.45
CA SER A 177 5.62 12.37 7.59
C SER A 177 5.24 12.63 6.12
N MET A 178 4.15 13.38 5.87
CA MET A 178 3.77 13.80 4.52
C MET A 178 4.77 14.78 3.89
N VAL A 179 5.38 15.66 4.67
CA VAL A 179 6.38 16.63 4.15
C VAL A 179 7.70 15.95 3.82
N ILE A 180 8.07 14.88 4.54
CA ILE A 180 9.32 14.17 4.35
C ILE A 180 9.21 13.16 3.19
N CYS A 181 8.02 12.61 2.97
CA CYS A 181 7.77 11.60 1.96
C CYS A 181 7.54 12.20 0.58
#